data_3c295cf18d240c34c892b398a9aa1bfc
#
_entry.id   3c295cf18d240c34c892b398a9aa1bfc
#
_cell.length_a   1.000
_cell.length_b   1.000
_cell.length_c   1.000
_cell.angle_alpha   90.00
_cell.angle_beta   90.00
_cell.angle_gamma   90.00
#
_symmetry.space_group_name_H-M   'P 1'
#
loop_
_entity.id
_entity.type
_entity.pdbx_description
1 polymer ?
#
loop_
_entity_poly.entity_id
_entity_poly.type
_entity_poly.pdbx_seq_one_letter_code
_entity_poly.pdbx_strand_id
1 'polypeptide(L)'
;MCIRDSPYPVLDERVRLITLPSLELFNDHFPMRKARIWEMKSKWDVAEAMSFNTGNFSEPMAFSMRAWEHLRGRRGDFDLVHDNQCLGWGLLLMKQREQLPVLSTIHHPITVDRRLEIEHARTRWEEFGKRRWYAFTKMQTQVAKRMTRVMTVSESSAGDIAADHKVKPDRIHVVPVGVDPELFLPVPGVERVSGRIVTTASADVAMKGLKYLLEAIAKLRTERHVELVIIGKPKEDSASTEVFEDLGLTDCVSYVHGVPDERIVELYSEAELACVPSLYEGFSLPAIEAMSCGVPLVSTTGGALPEVTGNHGETCFQVPPGDSDALAAMLRTALDDPDARIRVGAAGRQRVIDQWSWRHTALRTVEQYRALLAETR
;
A
#
# COMPACT_ATOMS: atom_id res chain seq x y z
N MET A 1 5.00 -2.94 7.15
CA MET A 1 6.22 -2.84 6.34
C MET A 1 7.29 -2.20 7.21
N CYS A 2 8.34 -2.93 7.60
CA CYS A 2 9.50 -2.31 8.25
C CYS A 2 10.32 -1.67 7.14
N ILE A 3 10.21 -0.36 6.98
CA ILE A 3 11.03 0.39 6.04
C ILE A 3 12.41 0.55 6.67
N ARG A 4 13.38 -0.26 6.25
CA ARG A 4 14.75 -0.20 6.76
C ARG A 4 15.69 0.63 5.91
N ASP A 5 15.38 0.84 4.65
CA ASP A 5 16.29 1.40 3.65
C ASP A 5 15.92 2.83 3.24
N SER A 6 14.87 3.38 3.80
CA SER A 6 14.56 4.80 3.70
C SER A 6 15.13 5.51 4.93
N PRO A 7 15.89 6.61 4.79
CA PRO A 7 16.17 7.45 5.94
C PRO A 7 14.84 7.80 6.57
N TYR A 8 14.69 7.52 7.88
CA TYR A 8 13.47 7.93 8.57
C TYR A 8 13.25 9.41 8.28
N PRO A 9 12.02 9.83 7.93
CA PRO A 9 11.74 11.24 7.81
C PRO A 9 12.15 11.92 9.11
N VAL A 10 12.55 13.18 9.03
CA VAL A 10 12.89 13.96 10.22
C VAL A 10 11.68 13.88 11.15
N LEU A 11 11.84 13.11 12.23
CA LEU A 11 10.78 12.95 13.21
C LEU A 11 10.71 14.22 14.06
N ASP A 12 9.52 14.62 14.45
CA ASP A 12 9.30 15.67 15.44
C ASP A 12 10.10 15.34 16.74
N GLU A 13 10.73 16.32 17.35
CA GLU A 13 11.58 16.16 18.53
C GLU A 13 10.86 15.48 19.72
N ARG A 14 9.52 15.56 19.75
CA ARG A 14 8.68 14.87 20.72
C ARG A 14 8.54 13.37 20.49
N VAL A 15 8.94 12.89 19.33
CA VAL A 15 8.87 11.45 18.95
C VAL A 15 10.19 10.77 19.29
N ARG A 16 10.13 9.82 20.20
CA ARG A 16 11.29 8.99 20.55
C ARG A 16 11.30 7.71 19.71
N LEU A 17 12.25 7.59 18.80
CA LEU A 17 12.50 6.36 18.06
C LEU A 17 13.26 5.34 18.92
N ILE A 18 12.75 4.12 19.00
CA ILE A 18 13.41 2.99 19.67
C ILE A 18 13.54 1.84 18.66
N THR A 19 14.78 1.52 18.30
CA THR A 19 15.07 0.39 17.43
C THR A 19 15.20 -0.89 18.26
N LEU A 20 14.42 -1.90 17.92
CA LEU A 20 14.53 -3.22 18.54
C LEU A 20 15.48 -4.12 17.71
N PRO A 21 16.26 -4.99 18.37
CA PRO A 21 17.12 -5.94 17.66
C PRO A 21 16.33 -6.80 16.69
N SER A 22 16.95 -7.19 15.59
CA SER A 22 16.36 -8.12 14.60
C SER A 22 17.49 -8.90 13.94
N LEU A 23 17.18 -10.11 13.47
CA LEU A 23 18.14 -10.94 12.73
C LEU A 23 18.31 -10.52 11.28
N GLU A 24 17.43 -9.69 10.75
CA GLU A 24 17.48 -9.23 9.34
C GLU A 24 17.58 -10.38 8.34
N LEU A 25 16.70 -11.37 8.51
CA LEU A 25 16.72 -12.58 7.68
C LEU A 25 16.19 -12.34 6.29
N PHE A 26 15.37 -11.29 6.12
CA PHE A 26 14.81 -10.84 4.87
C PHE A 26 15.08 -9.34 4.69
N ASN A 27 15.78 -8.98 3.63
CA ASN A 27 15.89 -7.59 3.16
C ASN A 27 16.01 -7.58 1.62
N ASP A 28 15.85 -6.41 1.01
CA ASP A 28 15.84 -6.27 -0.46
C ASP A 28 17.19 -6.58 -1.11
N HIS A 29 18.31 -6.41 -0.39
CA HIS A 29 19.65 -6.72 -0.89
C HIS A 29 20.02 -8.19 -0.72
N PHE A 30 19.52 -8.83 0.34
CA PHE A 30 19.75 -10.24 0.64
C PHE A 30 18.42 -10.87 1.05
N PRO A 31 17.51 -11.15 0.09
CA PRO A 31 16.13 -11.52 0.39
C PRO A 31 15.97 -12.79 1.24
N MET A 32 17.00 -13.63 1.29
CA MET A 32 17.03 -14.82 2.16
C MET A 32 18.44 -15.09 2.65
N ARG A 33 18.73 -14.72 3.90
CA ARG A 33 19.95 -15.14 4.57
C ARG A 33 19.66 -16.07 5.74
N LYS A 34 20.59 -16.98 6.04
CA LYS A 34 20.53 -17.82 7.26
C LYS A 34 21.19 -17.06 8.41
N ALA A 35 20.52 -17.02 9.55
CA ALA A 35 21.11 -16.51 10.78
C ALA A 35 22.31 -17.38 11.21
N ARG A 36 23.39 -16.76 11.64
CA ARG A 36 24.55 -17.43 12.23
C ARG A 36 24.28 -17.64 13.73
N ILE A 37 24.79 -18.72 14.32
CA ILE A 37 24.52 -19.08 15.72
C ILE A 37 24.90 -17.95 16.69
N TRP A 38 26.00 -17.24 16.43
CA TRP A 38 26.45 -16.12 17.27
C TRP A 38 25.64 -14.82 17.15
N GLU A 39 24.72 -14.73 16.18
CA GLU A 39 23.77 -13.63 16.04
C GLU A 39 22.54 -13.84 16.94
N MET A 40 22.29 -15.09 17.38
CA MET A 40 21.15 -15.46 18.22
C MET A 40 21.42 -15.13 19.69
N LYS A 41 21.15 -13.88 20.09
CA LYS A 41 21.39 -13.37 21.44
C LYS A 41 20.19 -13.51 22.37
N SER A 42 19.04 -13.82 21.84
CA SER A 42 17.79 -13.97 22.59
C SER A 42 17.00 -15.20 22.17
N LYS A 43 16.07 -15.64 23.02
CA LYS A 43 15.13 -16.72 22.67
C LYS A 43 14.27 -16.37 21.46
N TRP A 44 14.04 -15.09 21.21
CA TRP A 44 13.25 -14.62 20.06
C TRP A 44 14.05 -14.71 18.76
N ASP A 45 15.35 -14.52 18.83
CA ASP A 45 16.24 -14.73 17.67
C ASP A 45 16.25 -16.20 17.27
N VAL A 46 16.31 -17.11 18.25
CA VAL A 46 16.21 -18.55 17.98
C VAL A 46 14.85 -18.91 17.38
N ALA A 47 13.77 -18.40 17.95
CA ALA A 47 12.40 -18.66 17.46
C ALA A 47 12.20 -18.10 16.04
N GLU A 48 12.72 -16.89 15.77
CA GLU A 48 12.70 -16.24 14.44
C GLU A 48 13.45 -17.07 13.41
N ALA A 49 14.70 -17.46 13.72
CA ALA A 49 15.53 -18.27 12.83
C ALA A 49 14.91 -19.64 12.55
N MET A 50 14.37 -20.33 13.59
CA MET A 50 13.69 -21.62 13.42
C MET A 50 12.46 -21.49 12.54
N SER A 51 11.62 -20.48 12.77
CA SER A 51 10.41 -20.24 12.00
C SER A 51 10.77 -19.93 10.53
N PHE A 52 11.74 -19.06 10.30
CA PHE A 52 12.21 -18.69 8.97
C PHE A 52 12.79 -19.89 8.21
N ASN A 53 13.61 -20.72 8.86
CA ASN A 53 14.17 -21.93 8.25
C ASN A 53 13.10 -22.95 7.83
N THR A 54 11.89 -22.87 8.39
CA THR A 54 10.76 -23.66 7.91
C THR A 54 10.00 -23.01 6.74
N GLY A 55 10.50 -21.90 6.18
CA GLY A 55 9.91 -21.18 5.07
C GLY A 55 8.75 -20.26 5.45
N ASN A 56 8.61 -19.89 6.73
CA ASN A 56 7.59 -18.95 7.20
C ASN A 56 8.19 -17.56 7.41
N PHE A 57 7.47 -16.51 7.01
CA PHE A 57 7.86 -15.14 7.32
C PHE A 57 7.66 -14.87 8.82
N SER A 58 8.76 -14.81 9.54
CA SER A 58 8.78 -14.86 11.03
C SER A 58 8.83 -13.48 11.69
N GLU A 59 9.11 -12.43 10.95
CA GLU A 59 9.37 -11.09 11.47
C GLU A 59 8.21 -10.52 12.33
N PRO A 60 6.93 -10.60 11.92
CA PRO A 60 5.83 -10.06 12.75
C PRO A 60 5.74 -10.71 14.13
N MET A 61 5.98 -12.03 14.20
CA MET A 61 6.02 -12.76 15.47
C MET A 61 7.17 -12.27 16.35
N ALA A 62 8.38 -12.28 15.81
CA ALA A 62 9.58 -11.94 16.56
C ALA A 62 9.58 -10.47 17.02
N PHE A 63 9.21 -9.53 16.13
CA PHE A 63 9.07 -8.11 16.46
C PHE A 63 8.07 -7.89 17.60
N SER A 64 6.86 -8.45 17.50
CA SER A 64 5.83 -8.25 18.52
C SER A 64 6.24 -8.77 19.90
N MET A 65 6.98 -9.89 19.94
CA MET A 65 7.46 -10.47 21.19
C MET A 65 8.57 -9.65 21.82
N ARG A 66 9.49 -9.10 21.01
CA ARG A 66 10.53 -8.16 21.48
C ARG A 66 9.91 -6.85 21.96
N ALA A 67 8.91 -6.34 21.25
CA ALA A 67 8.18 -5.14 21.65
C ALA A 67 7.44 -5.36 22.98
N TRP A 68 6.80 -6.51 23.17
CA TRP A 68 6.21 -6.85 24.46
C TRP A 68 7.26 -6.91 25.59
N GLU A 69 8.40 -7.55 25.38
CA GLU A 69 9.46 -7.59 26.40
C GLU A 69 9.97 -6.18 26.74
N HIS A 70 10.08 -5.30 25.75
CA HIS A 70 10.47 -3.91 25.96
C HIS A 70 9.44 -3.13 26.79
N LEU A 71 8.15 -3.41 26.61
CA LEU A 71 7.05 -2.74 27.32
C LEU A 71 6.69 -3.40 28.66
N ARG A 72 7.20 -4.60 28.92
CA ARG A 72 6.89 -5.37 30.11
C ARG A 72 7.28 -4.62 31.39
N GLY A 73 6.34 -4.53 32.32
CA GLY A 73 6.53 -3.80 33.58
C GLY A 73 6.51 -2.28 33.45
N ARG A 74 6.19 -1.74 32.28
CA ARG A 74 6.19 -0.30 31.98
C ARG A 74 4.78 0.24 31.70
N ARG A 75 3.76 -0.40 32.29
CA ARG A 75 2.34 -0.02 32.09
C ARG A 75 2.07 1.47 32.33
N GLY A 76 2.77 2.08 33.32
CA GLY A 76 2.60 3.48 33.67
C GLY A 76 3.23 4.49 32.71
N ASP A 77 4.07 4.03 31.78
CA ASP A 77 4.78 4.90 30.85
C ASP A 77 3.95 5.21 29.59
N PHE A 78 2.87 4.47 29.35
CA PHE A 78 2.10 4.52 28.10
C PHE A 78 0.59 4.45 28.38
N ASP A 79 -0.19 5.27 27.67
CA ASP A 79 -1.64 5.24 27.73
C ASP A 79 -2.21 4.08 26.88
N LEU A 80 -1.64 3.85 25.70
CA LEU A 80 -2.05 2.82 24.76
C LEU A 80 -0.88 2.37 23.87
N VAL A 81 -1.07 1.26 23.16
CA VAL A 81 -0.21 0.78 22.09
C VAL A 81 -0.96 0.86 20.76
N HIS A 82 -0.34 1.46 19.76
CA HIS A 82 -0.84 1.43 18.39
C HIS A 82 0.05 0.53 17.52
N ASP A 83 -0.49 -0.58 17.10
CA ASP A 83 0.14 -1.54 16.20
C ASP A 83 -0.17 -1.18 14.74
N ASN A 84 0.87 -1.11 13.91
CA ASN A 84 0.72 -0.88 12.48
C ASN A 84 0.91 -2.19 11.71
N GLN A 85 -0.15 -2.99 11.64
CA GLN A 85 -0.27 -4.23 10.87
C GLN A 85 0.72 -5.37 11.24
N CYS A 86 1.39 -5.31 12.37
CA CYS A 86 2.21 -6.42 12.83
C CYS A 86 1.34 -7.64 13.18
N LEU A 87 0.30 -7.44 14.01
CA LEU A 87 -0.67 -8.47 14.44
C LEU A 87 0.02 -9.73 15.00
N GLY A 88 1.12 -9.54 15.74
CA GLY A 88 1.86 -10.64 16.35
C GLY A 88 1.38 -10.97 17.77
N TRP A 89 1.75 -12.15 18.27
CA TRP A 89 1.33 -12.67 19.60
C TRP A 89 1.67 -11.73 20.76
N GLY A 90 2.75 -10.93 20.63
CA GLY A 90 3.15 -9.94 21.64
C GLY A 90 2.04 -8.95 21.98
N LEU A 91 1.19 -8.57 21.01
CA LEU A 91 0.06 -7.66 21.23
C LEU A 91 -0.97 -8.23 22.22
N LEU A 92 -1.22 -9.56 22.14
CA LEU A 92 -2.11 -10.22 23.11
C LEU A 92 -1.51 -10.23 24.50
N LEU A 93 -0.19 -10.36 24.62
CA LEU A 93 0.50 -10.28 25.91
C LEU A 93 0.48 -8.86 26.48
N MET A 94 0.69 -7.84 25.66
CA MET A 94 0.53 -6.43 26.05
C MET A 94 -0.88 -6.18 26.58
N LYS A 95 -1.90 -6.65 25.86
CA LYS A 95 -3.31 -6.48 26.25
C LYS A 95 -3.67 -7.24 27.53
N GLN A 96 -3.28 -8.53 27.63
CA GLN A 96 -3.76 -9.42 28.69
C GLN A 96 -2.93 -9.38 29.95
N ARG A 97 -1.59 -9.27 29.85
CA ARG A 97 -0.68 -9.29 30.98
C ARG A 97 -0.31 -7.92 31.48
N GLU A 98 -0.06 -6.99 30.54
CA GLU A 98 0.31 -5.62 30.91
C GLU A 98 -0.91 -4.70 31.02
N GLN A 99 -2.10 -5.20 30.63
CA GLN A 99 -3.36 -4.43 30.63
C GLN A 99 -3.25 -3.10 29.84
N LEU A 100 -2.41 -3.08 28.82
CA LEU A 100 -2.29 -1.95 27.90
C LEU A 100 -3.42 -1.99 26.88
N PRO A 101 -4.16 -0.90 26.68
CA PRO A 101 -5.08 -0.78 25.55
C PRO A 101 -4.32 -0.90 24.25
N VAL A 102 -4.75 -1.80 23.33
CA VAL A 102 -4.09 -2.03 22.04
C VAL A 102 -5.06 -1.72 20.92
N LEU A 103 -4.66 -0.78 20.05
CA LEU A 103 -5.27 -0.49 18.77
C LEU A 103 -4.40 -1.09 17.67
N SER A 104 -4.99 -1.73 16.67
CA SER A 104 -4.24 -2.20 15.50
C SER A 104 -4.80 -1.57 14.23
N THR A 105 -3.94 -1.01 13.40
CA THR A 105 -4.26 -0.64 12.02
C THR A 105 -3.97 -1.81 11.10
N ILE A 106 -4.92 -2.16 10.25
CA ILE A 106 -4.78 -3.16 9.17
C ILE A 106 -5.09 -2.43 7.87
N HIS A 107 -4.07 -2.16 7.05
CA HIS A 107 -4.23 -1.43 5.78
C HIS A 107 -5.01 -2.26 4.75
N HIS A 108 -4.69 -3.54 4.66
CA HIS A 108 -5.46 -4.57 3.97
C HIS A 108 -5.07 -5.94 4.54
N PRO A 109 -5.94 -6.95 4.50
CA PRO A 109 -5.56 -8.25 5.00
C PRO A 109 -4.60 -8.95 4.04
N ILE A 110 -3.39 -9.29 4.51
CA ILE A 110 -2.36 -10.02 3.73
C ILE A 110 -2.86 -11.40 3.26
N THR A 111 -3.98 -11.85 3.77
CA THR A 111 -4.69 -13.05 3.27
C THR A 111 -5.18 -12.90 1.83
N VAL A 112 -5.44 -11.67 1.37
CA VAL A 112 -5.76 -11.38 -0.05
C VAL A 112 -4.53 -11.62 -0.91
N ASP A 113 -3.38 -11.08 -0.52
CA ASP A 113 -2.10 -11.28 -1.22
C ASP A 113 -1.75 -12.78 -1.28
N ARG A 114 -1.88 -13.47 -0.13
CA ARG A 114 -1.67 -14.91 -0.04
C ARG A 114 -2.54 -15.69 -1.03
N ARG A 115 -3.80 -15.32 -1.17
CA ARG A 115 -4.75 -15.99 -2.08
C ARG A 115 -4.32 -15.80 -3.53
N LEU A 116 -4.08 -14.56 -3.92
CA LEU A 116 -3.66 -14.21 -5.28
C LEU A 116 -2.31 -14.84 -5.64
N GLU A 117 -1.34 -14.79 -4.74
CA GLU A 117 -0.02 -15.39 -4.95
C GLU A 117 -0.09 -16.92 -5.11
N ILE A 118 -0.98 -17.59 -4.37
CA ILE A 118 -1.20 -19.03 -4.49
C ILE A 118 -1.91 -19.37 -5.81
N GLU A 119 -2.92 -18.58 -6.22
CA GLU A 119 -3.67 -18.77 -7.46
C GLU A 119 -2.79 -18.61 -8.70
N HIS A 120 -1.78 -17.73 -8.65
CA HIS A 120 -0.84 -17.50 -9.74
C HIS A 120 0.43 -18.37 -9.68
N ALA A 121 0.49 -19.35 -8.77
CA ALA A 121 1.64 -20.25 -8.69
C ALA A 121 1.72 -21.16 -9.93
N ARG A 122 2.90 -21.17 -10.58
CA ARG A 122 3.14 -21.95 -11.83
C ARG A 122 3.33 -23.46 -11.55
N THR A 123 3.78 -23.81 -10.33
CA THR A 123 4.06 -25.21 -9.93
C THR A 123 3.54 -25.53 -8.52
N ARG A 124 3.33 -26.83 -8.24
CA ARG A 124 2.94 -27.30 -6.89
C ARG A 124 4.01 -26.98 -5.84
N TRP A 125 5.27 -26.93 -6.20
CA TRP A 125 6.36 -26.57 -5.28
C TRP A 125 6.33 -25.07 -4.96
N GLU A 126 6.07 -24.23 -5.92
CA GLU A 126 5.88 -22.80 -5.71
C GLU A 126 4.64 -22.54 -4.85
N GLU A 127 3.53 -23.20 -5.14
CA GLU A 127 2.32 -23.14 -4.30
C GLU A 127 2.60 -23.53 -2.86
N PHE A 128 3.32 -24.65 -2.63
CA PHE A 128 3.70 -25.07 -1.30
C PHE A 128 4.61 -24.04 -0.62
N GLY A 129 5.59 -23.50 -1.32
CA GLY A 129 6.47 -22.44 -0.83
C GLY A 129 5.68 -21.20 -0.40
N LYS A 130 4.76 -20.72 -1.24
CA LYS A 130 3.88 -19.57 -0.94
C LYS A 130 2.96 -19.86 0.26
N ARG A 131 2.36 -21.05 0.35
CA ARG A 131 1.57 -21.45 1.52
C ARG A 131 2.36 -21.45 2.82
N ARG A 132 3.64 -21.84 2.77
CA ARG A 132 4.57 -21.79 3.90
C ARG A 132 4.94 -20.37 4.26
N TRP A 133 5.34 -19.56 3.28
CA TRP A 133 5.71 -18.16 3.46
C TRP A 133 4.63 -17.36 4.17
N TYR A 134 3.39 -17.48 3.71
CA TYR A 134 2.24 -16.78 4.27
C TYR A 134 1.61 -17.48 5.50
N ALA A 135 2.26 -18.48 6.12
CA ALA A 135 1.70 -19.17 7.28
C ALA A 135 1.48 -18.25 8.49
N PHE A 136 2.24 -17.15 8.60
CA PHE A 136 2.07 -16.14 9.65
C PHE A 136 0.70 -15.45 9.62
N THR A 137 -0.01 -15.43 8.50
CA THR A 137 -1.37 -14.86 8.41
C THR A 137 -2.37 -15.57 9.33
N LYS A 138 -2.13 -16.85 9.68
CA LYS A 138 -2.91 -17.56 10.69
C LYS A 138 -2.77 -16.91 12.06
N MET A 139 -1.56 -16.50 12.43
CA MET A 139 -1.30 -15.76 13.67
C MET A 139 -2.01 -14.41 13.63
N GLN A 140 -1.84 -13.65 12.54
CA GLN A 140 -2.49 -12.35 12.36
C GLN A 140 -4.01 -12.45 12.51
N THR A 141 -4.64 -13.46 11.89
CA THR A 141 -6.08 -13.74 12.07
C THR A 141 -6.45 -14.03 13.54
N GLN A 142 -5.64 -14.82 14.26
CA GLN A 142 -5.91 -15.13 15.68
C GLN A 142 -5.74 -13.89 16.57
N VAL A 143 -4.84 -13.00 16.24
CA VAL A 143 -4.61 -11.77 16.98
C VAL A 143 -5.69 -10.74 16.64
N ALA A 144 -5.92 -10.45 15.36
CA ALA A 144 -6.88 -9.44 14.90
C ALA A 144 -8.28 -9.65 15.50
N LYS A 145 -8.83 -10.88 15.43
CA LYS A 145 -10.16 -11.20 15.98
C LYS A 145 -10.29 -11.00 17.50
N ARG A 146 -9.17 -10.85 18.24
CA ARG A 146 -9.14 -10.61 19.69
C ARG A 146 -8.88 -9.16 20.05
N MET A 147 -8.60 -8.31 19.06
CA MET A 147 -8.48 -6.87 19.30
C MET A 147 -9.84 -6.29 19.65
N THR A 148 -9.82 -5.31 20.55
CA THR A 148 -11.03 -4.59 20.96
C THR A 148 -11.46 -3.65 19.85
N ARG A 149 -10.48 -2.98 19.23
CA ARG A 149 -10.67 -1.99 18.18
C ARG A 149 -9.61 -2.19 17.09
N VAL A 150 -10.06 -2.18 15.84
CA VAL A 150 -9.21 -2.29 14.65
C VAL A 150 -9.49 -1.09 13.76
N MET A 151 -8.46 -0.43 13.28
CA MET A 151 -8.55 0.59 12.24
C MET A 151 -8.22 0.00 10.87
N THR A 152 -8.85 0.52 9.84
CA THR A 152 -8.52 0.23 8.44
C THR A 152 -8.71 1.47 7.57
N VAL A 153 -8.26 1.38 6.33
CA VAL A 153 -8.12 2.56 5.46
C VAL A 153 -9.32 2.80 4.53
N SER A 154 -10.23 1.81 4.39
CA SER A 154 -11.38 1.89 3.49
C SER A 154 -12.49 0.93 3.93
N GLU A 155 -13.73 1.16 3.45
CA GLU A 155 -14.85 0.24 3.64
C GLU A 155 -14.62 -1.10 2.93
N SER A 156 -13.99 -1.06 1.76
CA SER A 156 -13.56 -2.28 1.04
C SER A 156 -12.65 -3.13 1.92
N SER A 157 -11.58 -2.54 2.48
CA SER A 157 -10.68 -3.24 3.40
C SER A 157 -11.38 -3.70 4.69
N ALA A 158 -12.36 -2.94 5.19
CA ALA A 158 -13.15 -3.34 6.36
C ALA A 158 -13.94 -4.62 6.08
N GLY A 159 -14.56 -4.74 4.91
CA GLY A 159 -15.25 -5.93 4.45
C GLY A 159 -14.31 -7.15 4.38
N ASP A 160 -13.14 -6.98 3.78
CA ASP A 160 -12.14 -8.04 3.66
C ASP A 160 -11.56 -8.48 5.03
N ILE A 161 -11.32 -7.53 5.93
CA ILE A 161 -10.87 -7.82 7.30
C ILE A 161 -11.93 -8.60 8.07
N ALA A 162 -13.19 -8.20 7.96
CA ALA A 162 -14.29 -8.92 8.59
C ALA A 162 -14.39 -10.36 8.03
N ALA A 163 -14.26 -10.52 6.71
CA ALA A 163 -14.35 -11.82 6.05
C ALA A 163 -13.14 -12.71 6.35
N ASP A 164 -11.92 -12.22 6.21
CA ASP A 164 -10.69 -13.02 6.26
C ASP A 164 -10.16 -13.18 7.70
N HIS A 165 -10.10 -12.09 8.46
CA HIS A 165 -9.60 -12.11 9.84
C HIS A 165 -10.68 -12.42 10.89
N LYS A 166 -11.95 -12.53 10.48
CA LYS A 166 -13.07 -12.80 11.39
C LYS A 166 -13.18 -11.78 12.52
N VAL A 167 -12.82 -10.54 12.23
CA VAL A 167 -13.06 -9.41 13.12
C VAL A 167 -14.53 -9.03 13.04
N LYS A 168 -15.17 -8.76 14.17
CA LYS A 168 -16.56 -8.30 14.17
C LYS A 168 -16.67 -6.91 13.55
N PRO A 169 -17.63 -6.65 12.65
CA PRO A 169 -17.76 -5.35 11.98
C PRO A 169 -17.85 -4.15 12.94
N ASP A 170 -18.50 -4.30 14.08
CA ASP A 170 -18.64 -3.27 15.12
C ASP A 170 -17.30 -2.85 15.76
N ARG A 171 -16.23 -3.61 15.54
CA ARG A 171 -14.88 -3.32 16.01
C ARG A 171 -13.96 -2.74 14.95
N ILE A 172 -14.43 -2.65 13.71
CA ILE A 172 -13.64 -2.13 12.59
C ILE A 172 -14.05 -0.67 12.35
N HIS A 173 -13.07 0.22 12.30
CA HIS A 173 -13.28 1.65 12.13
C HIS A 173 -12.44 2.14 10.95
N VAL A 174 -13.09 2.76 9.99
CA VAL A 174 -12.41 3.28 8.79
C VAL A 174 -11.78 4.62 9.11
N VAL A 175 -10.46 4.66 8.98
CA VAL A 175 -9.62 5.85 9.09
C VAL A 175 -8.71 5.89 7.86
N PRO A 176 -9.12 6.57 6.81
CA PRO A 176 -8.36 6.65 5.57
C PRO A 176 -6.97 7.26 5.79
N VAL A 177 -5.99 6.80 5.01
CA VAL A 177 -4.69 7.45 4.91
C VAL A 177 -4.82 8.73 4.09
N GLY A 178 -3.81 9.59 4.13
CA GLY A 178 -3.83 10.87 3.45
C GLY A 178 -2.59 11.11 2.60
N VAL A 179 -2.60 12.22 1.90
CA VAL A 179 -1.46 12.83 1.23
C VAL A 179 -1.23 14.21 1.85
N ASP A 180 -0.03 14.74 1.67
CA ASP A 180 0.24 16.15 1.95
C ASP A 180 -0.15 17.00 0.72
N PRO A 181 -1.26 17.76 0.76
CA PRO A 181 -1.71 18.55 -0.39
C PRO A 181 -0.89 19.83 -0.60
N GLU A 182 0.04 20.15 0.33
CA GLU A 182 1.01 21.24 0.16
C GLU A 182 2.27 20.77 -0.55
N LEU A 183 2.60 19.49 -0.45
CA LEU A 183 3.67 18.84 -1.21
C LEU A 183 3.16 18.41 -2.59
N PHE A 184 2.07 17.61 -2.61
CA PHE A 184 1.45 17.15 -3.85
C PHE A 184 0.45 18.18 -4.35
N LEU A 185 0.96 19.17 -5.10
CA LEU A 185 0.18 20.26 -5.67
C LEU A 185 0.58 20.49 -7.13
N PRO A 186 -0.31 21.08 -7.94
CA PRO A 186 0.04 21.45 -9.31
C PRO A 186 1.21 22.43 -9.31
N VAL A 187 2.26 22.16 -10.09
CA VAL A 187 3.43 23.04 -10.21
C VAL A 187 3.09 24.20 -11.15
N PRO A 188 3.13 25.46 -10.68
CA PRO A 188 2.82 26.62 -11.53
C PRO A 188 3.78 26.73 -12.71
N GLY A 189 3.25 27.01 -13.90
CA GLY A 189 4.06 27.23 -15.11
C GLY A 189 4.57 25.96 -15.79
N VAL A 190 4.28 24.77 -15.26
CA VAL A 190 4.56 23.51 -15.94
C VAL A 190 3.46 23.25 -16.97
N GLU A 191 3.85 23.15 -18.24
CA GLU A 191 2.96 22.76 -19.32
C GLU A 191 2.84 21.24 -19.41
N ARG A 192 1.63 20.75 -19.63
CA ARG A 192 1.39 19.30 -19.84
C ARG A 192 1.96 18.87 -21.18
N VAL A 193 2.68 17.76 -21.18
CA VAL A 193 3.22 17.15 -22.40
C VAL A 193 2.12 16.36 -23.07
N SER A 194 1.83 16.69 -24.32
CA SER A 194 0.76 16.04 -25.09
C SER A 194 0.98 14.53 -25.23
N GLY A 195 -0.03 13.74 -24.91
CA GLY A 195 0.00 12.27 -24.93
C GLY A 195 0.74 11.63 -23.75
N ARG A 196 1.28 12.41 -22.79
CA ARG A 196 1.96 11.82 -21.62
C ARG A 196 0.97 11.29 -20.60
N ILE A 197 1.12 10.03 -20.27
CA ILE A 197 0.39 9.31 -19.22
C ILE A 197 1.39 8.90 -18.14
N VAL A 198 1.06 9.12 -16.87
CA VAL A 198 1.89 8.71 -15.74
C VAL A 198 1.20 7.63 -14.91
N THR A 199 1.96 6.66 -14.44
CA THR A 199 1.51 5.65 -13.48
C THR A 199 2.57 5.41 -12.42
N THR A 200 2.17 5.06 -11.20
CA THR A 200 3.09 4.63 -10.15
C THR A 200 2.96 3.13 -9.95
N ALA A 201 4.05 2.42 -10.20
CA ALA A 201 4.17 0.97 -10.00
C ALA A 201 5.41 0.70 -9.14
N SER A 202 5.33 0.97 -7.84
CA SER A 202 6.43 0.82 -6.88
C SER A 202 6.93 -0.62 -6.73
N ALA A 203 6.08 -1.59 -7.06
CA ALA A 203 6.42 -2.99 -7.21
C ALA A 203 5.62 -3.56 -8.38
N ASP A 204 6.29 -4.21 -9.30
CA ASP A 204 5.64 -4.92 -10.41
C ASP A 204 5.04 -6.24 -9.88
N VAL A 205 3.91 -6.09 -9.18
CA VAL A 205 3.10 -7.21 -8.72
C VAL A 205 1.81 -7.26 -9.52
N ALA A 206 1.32 -8.45 -9.79
CA ALA A 206 0.14 -8.68 -10.64
C ALA A 206 -1.08 -7.81 -10.24
N MET A 207 -1.25 -7.57 -8.94
CA MET A 207 -2.34 -6.73 -8.41
C MET A 207 -2.32 -5.29 -8.91
N LYS A 208 -1.14 -4.74 -9.26
CA LYS A 208 -1.02 -3.35 -9.76
C LYS A 208 -1.45 -3.19 -11.21
N GLY A 209 -1.70 -4.29 -11.92
CA GLY A 209 -2.31 -4.27 -13.25
C GLY A 209 -1.48 -3.61 -14.34
N LEU A 210 -0.17 -3.41 -14.14
CA LEU A 210 0.71 -2.74 -15.11
C LEU A 210 0.66 -3.41 -16.50
N LYS A 211 0.57 -4.74 -16.54
CA LYS A 211 0.39 -5.49 -17.77
C LYS A 211 -0.77 -4.95 -18.64
N TYR A 212 -1.93 -4.71 -18.04
CA TYR A 212 -3.12 -4.23 -18.77
C TYR A 212 -2.94 -2.79 -19.28
N LEU A 213 -2.18 -1.96 -18.53
CA LEU A 213 -1.84 -0.63 -19.00
C LEU A 213 -0.88 -0.69 -20.20
N LEU A 214 0.15 -1.53 -20.16
CA LEU A 214 1.07 -1.72 -21.28
C LEU A 214 0.33 -2.19 -22.54
N GLU A 215 -0.58 -3.15 -22.41
CA GLU A 215 -1.45 -3.60 -23.52
C GLU A 215 -2.34 -2.45 -24.06
N ALA A 216 -2.87 -1.60 -23.18
CA ALA A 216 -3.67 -0.43 -23.57
C ALA A 216 -2.81 0.62 -24.30
N ILE A 217 -1.59 0.90 -23.83
CA ILE A 217 -0.64 1.80 -24.49
C ILE A 217 -0.25 1.27 -25.87
N ALA A 218 0.01 -0.05 -26.00
CA ALA A 218 0.31 -0.65 -27.29
C ALA A 218 -0.80 -0.43 -28.34
N LYS A 219 -2.07 -0.45 -27.92
CA LYS A 219 -3.21 -0.16 -28.79
C LYS A 219 -3.26 1.34 -29.16
N LEU A 220 -3.12 2.23 -28.16
CA LEU A 220 -3.20 3.68 -28.38
C LEU A 220 -2.09 4.21 -29.28
N ARG A 221 -0.85 3.70 -29.17
CA ARG A 221 0.28 4.17 -29.98
C ARG A 221 0.11 3.92 -31.48
N THR A 222 -0.77 3.02 -31.89
CA THR A 222 -1.08 2.80 -33.32
C THR A 222 -1.93 3.91 -33.92
N GLU A 223 -2.59 4.71 -33.08
CA GLU A 223 -3.56 5.74 -33.49
C GLU A 223 -3.05 7.16 -33.23
N ARG A 224 -2.20 7.33 -32.24
CA ARG A 224 -1.71 8.63 -31.78
C ARG A 224 -0.36 8.55 -31.10
N HIS A 225 0.28 9.70 -30.95
CA HIS A 225 1.44 9.82 -30.08
C HIS A 225 1.01 9.64 -28.61
N VAL A 226 1.66 8.72 -27.92
CA VAL A 226 1.51 8.49 -26.46
C VAL A 226 2.87 8.21 -25.85
N GLU A 227 3.07 8.70 -24.62
CA GLU A 227 4.23 8.43 -23.80
C GLU A 227 3.74 7.95 -22.42
N LEU A 228 4.24 6.82 -21.95
CA LEU A 228 3.97 6.31 -20.61
C LEU A 228 5.20 6.47 -19.74
N VAL A 229 5.07 7.22 -18.66
CA VAL A 229 6.09 7.33 -17.61
C VAL A 229 5.67 6.47 -16.41
N ILE A 230 6.49 5.48 -16.08
CA ILE A 230 6.26 4.57 -14.94
C ILE A 230 7.16 4.99 -13.79
N ILE A 231 6.56 5.51 -12.72
CA ILE A 231 7.28 5.84 -11.48
C ILE A 231 7.43 4.54 -10.69
N GLY A 232 8.63 3.94 -10.76
CA GLY A 232 8.93 2.66 -10.13
C GLY A 232 10.12 1.99 -10.76
N LYS A 233 10.67 0.99 -10.08
CA LYS A 233 11.80 0.22 -10.60
C LYS A 233 11.28 -0.95 -11.45
N PRO A 234 11.79 -1.13 -12.67
CA PRO A 234 11.47 -2.31 -13.46
C PRO A 234 11.92 -3.58 -12.71
N LYS A 235 11.12 -4.62 -12.79
CA LYS A 235 11.44 -5.92 -12.19
C LYS A 235 11.79 -6.89 -13.30
N GLU A 236 13.01 -7.42 -13.26
CA GLU A 236 13.44 -8.47 -14.16
C GLU A 236 12.55 -9.72 -14.01
N ASP A 237 12.29 -10.43 -15.09
CA ASP A 237 11.49 -11.67 -15.13
C ASP A 237 10.04 -11.53 -14.62
N SER A 238 9.41 -10.37 -14.83
CA SER A 238 8.00 -10.14 -14.49
C SER A 238 7.09 -10.27 -15.72
N ALA A 239 5.80 -10.52 -15.48
CA ALA A 239 4.80 -10.55 -16.55
C ALA A 239 4.69 -9.20 -17.30
N SER A 240 4.95 -8.08 -16.62
CA SER A 240 4.95 -6.76 -17.26
C SER A 240 6.18 -6.55 -18.12
N THR A 241 7.34 -7.07 -17.72
CA THR A 241 8.57 -7.01 -18.53
C THR A 241 8.42 -7.87 -19.80
N GLU A 242 7.89 -9.10 -19.67
CA GLU A 242 7.57 -9.95 -20.83
C GLU A 242 6.66 -9.21 -21.84
N VAL A 243 5.56 -8.60 -21.35
CA VAL A 243 4.62 -7.83 -22.20
C VAL A 243 5.28 -6.58 -22.79
N PHE A 244 6.11 -5.88 -22.04
CA PHE A 244 6.84 -4.69 -22.50
C PHE A 244 7.76 -5.03 -23.68
N GLU A 245 8.48 -6.16 -23.61
CA GLU A 245 9.38 -6.65 -24.66
C GLU A 245 8.60 -7.17 -25.88
N ASP A 246 7.59 -8.02 -25.65
CA ASP A 246 6.76 -8.61 -26.70
C ASP A 246 6.02 -7.56 -27.55
N LEU A 247 5.57 -6.49 -26.92
CA LEU A 247 4.86 -5.38 -27.60
C LEU A 247 5.81 -4.30 -28.14
N GLY A 248 7.12 -4.41 -27.90
CA GLY A 248 8.14 -3.49 -28.42
C GLY A 248 7.91 -2.04 -27.98
N LEU A 249 7.65 -1.79 -26.68
CA LEU A 249 7.23 -0.48 -26.15
C LEU A 249 8.39 0.45 -25.76
N THR A 250 9.63 0.12 -26.11
CA THR A 250 10.84 0.85 -25.69
C THR A 250 10.90 2.30 -26.17
N ASP A 251 10.18 2.64 -27.21
CA ASP A 251 10.13 4.00 -27.80
C ASP A 251 9.10 4.92 -27.14
N CYS A 252 8.15 4.39 -26.38
CA CYS A 252 7.07 5.16 -25.77
C CYS A 252 6.85 4.91 -24.28
N VAL A 253 7.63 4.02 -23.64
CA VAL A 253 7.53 3.72 -22.20
C VAL A 253 8.87 3.96 -21.53
N SER A 254 8.88 4.70 -20.45
CA SER A 254 10.06 4.99 -19.63
C SER A 254 9.82 4.72 -18.16
N TYR A 255 10.88 4.31 -17.44
CA TYR A 255 10.86 4.10 -16.00
C TYR A 255 11.65 5.20 -15.28
N VAL A 256 11.08 5.71 -14.20
CA VAL A 256 11.73 6.68 -13.30
C VAL A 256 11.69 6.12 -11.88
N HIS A 257 12.85 5.99 -11.23
CA HIS A 257 12.93 5.48 -9.86
C HIS A 257 14.05 6.15 -9.06
N GLY A 258 13.96 6.07 -7.74
CA GLY A 258 14.98 6.65 -6.85
C GLY A 258 15.02 8.18 -6.89
N VAL A 259 13.91 8.80 -7.27
CA VAL A 259 13.76 10.26 -7.32
C VAL A 259 13.06 10.77 -6.06
N PRO A 260 13.31 12.02 -5.64
CA PRO A 260 12.61 12.63 -4.52
C PRO A 260 11.14 12.96 -4.87
N ASP A 261 10.35 13.23 -3.85
CA ASP A 261 8.90 13.50 -3.99
C ASP A 261 8.62 14.71 -4.89
N GLU A 262 9.47 15.73 -4.85
CA GLU A 262 9.36 16.91 -5.73
C GLU A 262 9.41 16.53 -7.21
N ARG A 263 10.28 15.56 -7.57
CA ARG A 263 10.34 15.08 -8.96
C ARG A 263 9.11 14.26 -9.32
N ILE A 264 8.53 13.53 -8.38
CA ILE A 264 7.26 12.82 -8.58
C ILE A 264 6.13 13.81 -8.85
N VAL A 265 6.08 14.92 -8.10
CA VAL A 265 5.10 15.99 -8.28
C VAL A 265 5.25 16.68 -9.65
N GLU A 266 6.49 16.92 -10.12
CA GLU A 266 6.77 17.43 -11.45
C GLU A 266 6.25 16.46 -12.54
N LEU A 267 6.55 15.16 -12.41
CA LEU A 267 6.08 14.14 -13.37
C LEU A 267 4.55 14.08 -13.44
N TYR A 268 3.86 14.18 -12.31
CA TYR A 268 2.41 14.32 -12.29
C TYR A 268 1.98 15.62 -13.00
N SER A 269 2.61 16.75 -12.72
CA SER A 269 2.25 18.04 -13.31
C SER A 269 2.46 18.10 -14.82
N GLU A 270 3.49 17.39 -15.34
CA GLU A 270 3.79 17.26 -16.77
C GLU A 270 2.81 16.33 -17.51
N ALA A 271 2.10 15.44 -16.83
CA ALA A 271 1.25 14.44 -17.46
C ALA A 271 -0.13 14.98 -17.86
N GLU A 272 -0.63 14.63 -19.05
CA GLU A 272 -2.03 14.87 -19.44
C GLU A 272 -3.02 14.02 -18.67
N LEU A 273 -2.63 12.77 -18.34
CA LEU A 273 -3.42 11.82 -17.54
C LEU A 273 -2.53 11.10 -16.53
N ALA A 274 -3.10 10.76 -15.39
CA ALA A 274 -2.59 9.72 -14.53
C ALA A 274 -3.42 8.43 -14.69
N CYS A 275 -2.79 7.27 -14.51
CA CYS A 275 -3.48 5.99 -14.58
C CYS A 275 -3.16 5.11 -13.37
N VAL A 276 -4.19 4.52 -12.75
CA VAL A 276 -4.08 3.50 -11.71
C VAL A 276 -4.83 2.25 -12.17
N PRO A 277 -4.12 1.33 -12.88
CA PRO A 277 -4.74 0.18 -13.53
C PRO A 277 -4.93 -1.02 -12.61
N SER A 278 -4.87 -0.83 -11.29
CA SER A 278 -4.82 -1.89 -10.29
C SER A 278 -6.02 -2.82 -10.34
N LEU A 279 -5.78 -4.12 -10.16
CA LEU A 279 -6.84 -5.13 -10.03
C LEU A 279 -7.53 -5.04 -8.66
N TYR A 280 -6.78 -4.60 -7.66
CA TYR A 280 -7.27 -4.39 -6.31
C TYR A 280 -6.39 -3.36 -5.59
N GLU A 281 -7.02 -2.46 -4.83
CA GLU A 281 -6.38 -1.54 -3.90
C GLU A 281 -7.11 -1.54 -2.57
N GLY A 282 -6.33 -1.52 -1.47
CA GLY A 282 -6.89 -1.29 -0.14
C GLY A 282 -7.27 0.17 0.08
N PHE A 283 -6.57 1.10 -0.61
CA PHE A 283 -6.85 2.54 -0.62
C PHE A 283 -6.34 3.19 -1.92
N SER A 284 -5.05 3.22 -2.14
CA SER A 284 -4.29 3.81 -3.25
C SER A 284 -3.76 5.21 -3.00
N LEU A 285 -2.56 5.30 -2.41
CA LEU A 285 -1.82 6.56 -2.32
C LEU A 285 -1.54 7.16 -3.71
N PRO A 286 -1.08 6.39 -4.74
CA PRO A 286 -0.85 6.95 -6.07
C PRO A 286 -2.07 7.65 -6.68
N ALA A 287 -3.28 7.16 -6.41
CA ALA A 287 -4.49 7.80 -6.91
C ALA A 287 -4.69 9.20 -6.29
N ILE A 288 -4.57 9.31 -4.96
CA ILE A 288 -4.75 10.59 -4.28
C ILE A 288 -3.57 11.55 -4.48
N GLU A 289 -2.36 11.06 -4.72
CA GLU A 289 -1.19 11.87 -5.10
C GLU A 289 -1.42 12.52 -6.45
N ALA A 290 -1.79 11.74 -7.48
CA ALA A 290 -2.12 12.26 -8.80
C ALA A 290 -3.28 13.26 -8.76
N MET A 291 -4.38 12.91 -8.07
CA MET A 291 -5.53 13.79 -7.90
C MET A 291 -5.15 15.08 -7.15
N SER A 292 -4.29 14.99 -6.13
CA SER A 292 -3.78 16.15 -5.39
C SER A 292 -2.99 17.11 -6.29
N CYS A 293 -2.22 16.58 -7.24
CA CYS A 293 -1.54 17.38 -8.27
C CYS A 293 -2.51 17.90 -9.36
N GLY A 294 -3.82 17.69 -9.22
CA GLY A 294 -4.81 18.15 -10.20
C GLY A 294 -4.73 17.44 -11.55
N VAL A 295 -4.12 16.27 -11.61
CA VAL A 295 -4.06 15.46 -12.83
C VAL A 295 -5.35 14.66 -12.97
N PRO A 296 -6.02 14.71 -14.13
CA PRO A 296 -7.19 13.87 -14.36
C PRO A 296 -6.77 12.39 -14.32
N LEU A 297 -7.48 11.62 -13.48
CA LEU A 297 -7.14 10.24 -13.19
C LEU A 297 -8.05 9.28 -13.96
N VAL A 298 -7.44 8.29 -14.62
CA VAL A 298 -8.11 7.08 -15.09
C VAL A 298 -7.76 5.96 -14.10
N SER A 299 -8.75 5.36 -13.47
CA SER A 299 -8.56 4.25 -12.52
C SER A 299 -9.47 3.07 -12.85
N THR A 300 -9.16 1.92 -12.29
CA THR A 300 -10.11 0.81 -12.30
C THR A 300 -11.11 0.94 -11.16
N THR A 301 -12.10 0.05 -11.14
CA THR A 301 -13.04 -0.12 -10.02
C THR A 301 -12.59 -1.18 -9.02
N GLY A 302 -11.29 -1.52 -8.99
CA GLY A 302 -10.73 -2.58 -8.14
C GLY A 302 -10.61 -2.18 -6.66
N GLY A 303 -11.23 -2.95 -5.78
CA GLY A 303 -11.17 -2.72 -4.33
C GLY A 303 -11.74 -1.36 -3.91
N ALA A 304 -10.97 -0.58 -3.17
CA ALA A 304 -11.36 0.73 -2.65
C ALA A 304 -11.26 1.89 -3.67
N LEU A 305 -10.81 1.66 -4.91
CA LEU A 305 -10.63 2.75 -5.87
C LEU A 305 -11.89 3.60 -6.09
N PRO A 306 -13.11 3.05 -6.25
CA PRO A 306 -14.32 3.89 -6.38
C PRO A 306 -14.59 4.74 -5.14
N GLU A 307 -14.36 4.20 -3.95
CA GLU A 307 -14.52 4.90 -2.68
C GLU A 307 -13.51 6.07 -2.57
N VAL A 308 -12.28 5.87 -2.99
CA VAL A 308 -11.20 6.86 -2.92
C VAL A 308 -11.34 7.92 -4.00
N THR A 309 -11.49 7.51 -5.25
CA THR A 309 -11.45 8.41 -6.41
C THR A 309 -12.77 9.12 -6.68
N GLY A 310 -13.89 8.58 -6.18
CA GLY A 310 -15.23 9.17 -6.32
C GLY A 310 -15.94 8.71 -7.59
N ASN A 311 -16.78 9.60 -8.17
CA ASN A 311 -17.68 9.24 -9.25
C ASN A 311 -17.02 9.36 -10.62
N HIS A 312 -17.35 8.39 -11.49
CA HIS A 312 -16.95 8.41 -12.90
C HIS A 312 -17.45 9.67 -13.62
N GLY A 313 -16.54 10.35 -14.35
CA GLY A 313 -16.84 11.55 -15.12
C GLY A 313 -16.95 12.84 -14.29
N GLU A 314 -16.94 12.74 -12.96
CA GLU A 314 -16.96 13.89 -12.04
C GLU A 314 -15.57 14.16 -11.45
N THR A 315 -15.01 13.20 -10.71
CA THR A 315 -13.71 13.34 -10.01
C THR A 315 -12.62 12.44 -10.56
N CYS A 316 -12.98 11.44 -11.35
CA CYS A 316 -12.08 10.52 -12.04
C CYS A 316 -12.80 9.86 -13.23
N PHE A 317 -12.04 9.13 -14.06
CA PHE A 317 -12.57 8.21 -15.05
C PHE A 317 -12.37 6.78 -14.56
N GLN A 318 -13.36 5.89 -14.72
CA GLN A 318 -13.28 4.53 -14.19
C GLN A 318 -13.57 3.48 -15.26
N VAL A 319 -12.85 2.34 -15.14
CA VAL A 319 -13.02 1.16 -16.01
C VAL A 319 -13.02 -0.11 -15.15
N PRO A 320 -13.54 -1.24 -15.65
CA PRO A 320 -13.38 -2.53 -14.98
C PRO A 320 -11.91 -2.92 -14.81
N PRO A 321 -11.51 -3.58 -13.71
CA PRO A 321 -10.17 -4.08 -13.54
C PRO A 321 -9.88 -5.25 -14.50
N GLY A 322 -8.63 -5.33 -14.99
CA GLY A 322 -8.19 -6.43 -15.86
C GLY A 322 -8.66 -6.36 -17.32
N ASP A 323 -9.20 -5.22 -17.76
CA ASP A 323 -9.72 -5.00 -19.11
C ASP A 323 -8.87 -3.95 -19.84
N SER A 324 -7.91 -4.40 -20.65
CA SER A 324 -7.02 -3.53 -21.42
C SER A 324 -7.73 -2.81 -22.57
N ASP A 325 -8.84 -3.37 -23.09
CA ASP A 325 -9.64 -2.72 -24.16
C ASP A 325 -10.45 -1.56 -23.59
N ALA A 326 -11.14 -1.78 -22.47
CA ALA A 326 -11.85 -0.72 -21.77
C ALA A 326 -10.88 0.39 -21.30
N LEU A 327 -9.68 0.03 -20.83
CA LEU A 327 -8.66 0.99 -20.41
C LEU A 327 -8.16 1.82 -21.59
N ALA A 328 -7.84 1.21 -22.72
CA ALA A 328 -7.45 1.92 -23.94
C ALA A 328 -8.54 2.88 -24.45
N ALA A 329 -9.79 2.42 -24.46
CA ALA A 329 -10.93 3.25 -24.85
C ALA A 329 -11.13 4.45 -23.92
N MET A 330 -10.99 4.26 -22.62
CA MET A 330 -11.15 5.36 -21.66
C MET A 330 -9.99 6.36 -21.73
N LEU A 331 -8.74 5.90 -21.84
CA LEU A 331 -7.59 6.76 -22.03
C LEU A 331 -7.75 7.60 -23.30
N ARG A 332 -8.21 6.98 -24.43
CA ARG A 332 -8.51 7.69 -25.68
C ARG A 332 -9.55 8.78 -25.44
N THR A 333 -10.68 8.43 -24.85
CA THR A 333 -11.78 9.36 -24.58
C THR A 333 -11.31 10.53 -23.73
N ALA A 334 -10.54 10.27 -22.68
CA ALA A 334 -10.02 11.31 -21.80
C ALA A 334 -8.97 12.20 -22.50
N LEU A 335 -8.14 11.66 -23.39
CA LEU A 335 -7.18 12.44 -24.18
C LEU A 335 -7.87 13.30 -25.24
N ASP A 336 -9.03 12.88 -25.76
CA ASP A 336 -9.79 13.59 -26.79
C ASP A 336 -10.65 14.73 -26.25
N ASP A 337 -10.89 14.78 -24.91
CA ASP A 337 -11.72 15.82 -24.27
C ASP A 337 -10.92 16.65 -23.25
N PRO A 338 -10.25 17.73 -23.68
CA PRO A 338 -9.50 18.65 -22.81
C PRO A 338 -10.36 19.30 -21.72
N ASP A 339 -11.61 19.63 -22.04
CA ASP A 339 -12.52 20.29 -21.08
C ASP A 339 -12.90 19.34 -19.96
N ALA A 340 -13.17 18.06 -20.28
CA ALA A 340 -13.40 17.04 -19.27
C ALA A 340 -12.16 16.82 -18.41
N ARG A 341 -10.96 16.79 -19.00
CA ARG A 341 -9.72 16.65 -18.23
C ARG A 341 -9.55 17.78 -17.20
N ILE A 342 -9.75 19.03 -17.61
CA ILE A 342 -9.63 20.18 -16.71
C ILE A 342 -10.66 20.07 -15.57
N ARG A 343 -11.92 19.80 -15.89
CA ARG A 343 -13.00 19.68 -14.91
C ARG A 343 -12.75 18.54 -13.92
N VAL A 344 -12.43 17.35 -14.43
CA VAL A 344 -12.21 16.16 -13.60
C VAL A 344 -10.97 16.31 -12.74
N GLY A 345 -9.87 16.86 -13.28
CA GLY A 345 -8.66 17.10 -12.51
C GLY A 345 -8.86 18.09 -11.37
N ALA A 346 -9.59 19.19 -11.61
CA ALA A 346 -9.89 20.19 -10.58
C ALA A 346 -10.82 19.59 -9.49
N ALA A 347 -11.86 18.85 -9.87
CA ALA A 347 -12.78 18.21 -8.92
C ALA A 347 -12.09 17.10 -8.13
N GLY A 348 -11.20 16.32 -8.77
CA GLY A 348 -10.39 15.32 -8.12
C GLY A 348 -9.47 15.91 -7.03
N ARG A 349 -8.78 17.03 -7.33
CA ARG A 349 -7.96 17.75 -6.35
C ARG A 349 -8.80 18.24 -5.16
N GLN A 350 -9.96 18.87 -5.44
CA GLN A 350 -10.83 19.37 -4.38
C GLN A 350 -11.27 18.23 -3.44
N ARG A 351 -11.63 17.07 -4.00
CA ARG A 351 -11.96 15.88 -3.20
C ARG A 351 -10.82 15.45 -2.26
N VAL A 352 -9.57 15.48 -2.73
CA VAL A 352 -8.41 15.13 -1.89
C VAL A 352 -8.22 16.13 -0.76
N ILE A 353 -8.30 17.43 -1.06
CA ILE A 353 -8.18 18.50 -0.04
C ILE A 353 -9.25 18.33 1.04
N ASP A 354 -10.47 18.02 0.66
CA ASP A 354 -11.62 17.93 1.57
C ASP A 354 -11.59 16.66 2.43
N GLN A 355 -10.97 15.56 1.97
CA GLN A 355 -11.17 14.25 2.59
C GLN A 355 -9.90 13.49 2.93
N TRP A 356 -8.80 13.62 2.15
CA TRP A 356 -7.66 12.71 2.15
C TRP A 356 -6.33 13.37 2.53
N SER A 357 -6.30 14.31 3.49
CA SER A 357 -5.05 14.85 4.03
C SER A 357 -4.56 14.06 5.25
N TRP A 358 -3.25 14.06 5.51
CA TRP A 358 -2.69 13.49 6.74
C TRP A 358 -3.25 14.13 8.01
N ARG A 359 -3.70 15.39 7.94
CA ARG A 359 -4.40 16.06 9.04
C ARG A 359 -5.73 15.35 9.36
N HIS A 360 -6.51 14.99 8.35
CA HIS A 360 -7.76 14.24 8.54
C HIS A 360 -7.50 12.86 9.14
N THR A 361 -6.48 12.14 8.64
CA THR A 361 -6.05 10.85 9.18
C THR A 361 -5.67 10.97 10.65
N ALA A 362 -4.85 11.97 11.02
CA ALA A 362 -4.42 12.18 12.41
C ALA A 362 -5.60 12.48 13.35
N LEU A 363 -6.50 13.38 12.96
CA LEU A 363 -7.68 13.72 13.76
C LEU A 363 -8.58 12.50 14.01
N ARG A 364 -8.90 11.75 12.96
CA ARG A 364 -9.70 10.52 13.07
C ARG A 364 -8.98 9.44 13.89
N THR A 365 -7.66 9.33 13.79
CA THR A 365 -6.85 8.40 14.62
C THR A 365 -6.94 8.77 16.10
N VAL A 366 -6.84 10.07 16.44
CA VAL A 366 -6.99 10.54 17.83
C VAL A 366 -8.38 10.24 18.40
N GLU A 367 -9.43 10.33 17.57
CA GLU A 367 -10.78 9.91 17.96
C GLU A 367 -10.82 8.43 18.35
N GLN A 368 -10.14 7.56 17.56
CA GLN A 368 -10.06 6.13 17.88
C GLN A 368 -9.27 5.86 19.15
N TYR A 369 -8.19 6.62 19.43
CA TYR A 369 -7.47 6.53 20.69
C TYR A 369 -8.36 6.88 21.89
N ARG A 370 -9.09 7.99 21.81
CA ARG A 370 -10.01 8.42 22.87
C ARG A 370 -11.11 7.39 23.11
N ALA A 371 -11.68 6.83 22.05
CA ALA A 371 -12.71 5.80 22.15
C ALA A 371 -12.17 4.52 22.81
N LEU A 372 -10.97 4.04 22.39
CA LEU A 372 -10.34 2.88 23.02
C LEU A 372 -10.08 3.10 24.52
N LEU A 373 -9.56 4.26 24.90
CA LEU A 373 -9.30 4.59 26.30
C LEU A 373 -10.58 4.67 27.13
N ALA A 374 -11.69 5.13 26.55
CA ALA A 374 -12.99 5.15 27.21
C ALA A 374 -13.59 3.73 27.42
N GLU A 375 -13.35 2.82 26.49
CA GLU A 375 -13.81 1.41 26.55
C GLU A 375 -12.99 0.56 27.56
N THR A 376 -11.80 1.01 27.93
CA THR A 376 -10.86 0.24 28.76
C THR A 376 -10.75 0.75 30.19
N ARG A 377 -11.42 1.85 30.53
CA ARG A 377 -11.63 2.34 31.90
C ARG A 377 -12.83 1.65 32.57
#